data_b02b0dcdcd0388f358de9dab6e36df87
#
_entry.id   b02b0dcdcd0388f358de9dab6e36df87
#
_cell.length_a   1.000
_cell.length_b   1.000
_cell.length_c   1.000
_cell.angle_alpha   90.00
_cell.angle_beta   90.00
_cell.angle_gamma   90.00
#
_symmetry.space_group_name_H-M   'P 1'
#
loop_
_entity.id
_entity.type
_entity.pdbx_description
1 polymer ?
#
loop_
_entity_poly.entity_id
_entity_poly.type
_entity_poly.pdbx_seq_one_letter_code
_entity_poly.pdbx_strand_id
1 'polypeptide(L)'
;DEAYTLFHPAEVELQQTVGAVLEAVGRHNPSRVVFDSLSEMRMLARDPLRFRRQVLALKQFFVGRDCTVLILDDRSGPEGDLQLQSLAHGVVALEHLAMDYGAERRRMQIKKLRGAQFMGGFHDFRIRTGGLEVYPRISYPVSAELPDTPPVVSGSRELDTLLGGGLARGT
;
A
#
# COMPACT_ATOMS: atom_id res chain seq x y z
N ASP A 1 -30.04 -22.90 35.40
CA ASP A 1 -30.02 -21.67 34.58
C ASP A 1 -28.59 -21.23 34.43
N GLU A 2 -27.90 -21.83 33.46
CA GLU A 2 -26.59 -21.33 33.03
C GLU A 2 -26.84 -20.08 32.18
N ALA A 3 -26.52 -18.92 32.79
CA ALA A 3 -26.42 -17.68 32.03
C ALA A 3 -25.29 -17.89 31.00
N TYR A 4 -25.65 -18.21 29.76
CA TYR A 4 -24.73 -18.20 28.63
C TYR A 4 -24.14 -16.80 28.56
N THR A 5 -22.87 -16.70 28.89
CA THR A 5 -22.11 -15.47 28.67
C THR A 5 -22.11 -15.24 27.15
N LEU A 6 -22.91 -14.29 26.70
CA LEU A 6 -23.12 -13.93 25.29
C LEU A 6 -21.83 -13.42 24.61
N PHE A 7 -20.75 -13.26 25.37
CA PHE A 7 -19.48 -12.74 24.88
C PHE A 7 -18.36 -13.74 25.10
N HIS A 8 -17.66 -14.07 24.03
CA HIS A 8 -16.46 -14.86 24.11
C HIS A 8 -15.33 -14.04 24.77
N PRO A 9 -14.46 -14.61 25.64
CA PRO A 9 -13.37 -13.86 26.29
C PRO A 9 -12.50 -13.03 25.35
N ALA A 10 -12.18 -13.56 24.16
CA ALA A 10 -11.42 -12.84 23.14
C ALA A 10 -12.14 -11.59 22.57
N GLU A 11 -13.47 -11.54 22.64
CA GLU A 11 -14.24 -10.37 22.20
C GLU A 11 -14.15 -9.24 23.21
N VAL A 12 -14.20 -9.59 24.49
CA VAL A 12 -14.03 -8.64 25.59
C VAL A 12 -12.63 -8.05 25.53
N GLU A 13 -11.62 -8.87 25.29
CA GLU A 13 -10.23 -8.45 25.16
C GLU A 13 -10.04 -7.51 23.96
N LEU A 14 -10.60 -7.85 22.79
CA LEU A 14 -10.54 -7.00 21.60
C LEU A 14 -11.22 -5.63 21.84
N GLN A 15 -12.40 -5.63 22.46
CA GLN A 15 -13.12 -4.40 22.77
C GLN A 15 -12.38 -3.54 23.79
N GLN A 16 -11.79 -4.15 24.81
CA GLN A 16 -10.98 -3.46 25.81
C GLN A 16 -9.73 -2.84 25.20
N THR A 17 -9.01 -3.60 24.36
CA THR A 17 -7.81 -3.12 23.67
C THR A 17 -8.13 -1.94 22.76
N VAL A 18 -9.13 -2.08 21.91
CA VAL A 18 -9.57 -0.98 21.03
C VAL A 18 -10.04 0.22 21.85
N GLY A 19 -10.83 0.01 22.91
CA GLY A 19 -11.30 1.08 23.80
C GLY A 19 -10.15 1.85 24.44
N ALA A 20 -9.15 1.15 24.99
CA ALA A 20 -7.98 1.77 25.61
C ALA A 20 -7.16 2.61 24.61
N VAL A 21 -7.00 2.11 23.37
CA VAL A 21 -6.32 2.86 22.31
C VAL A 21 -7.09 4.13 21.95
N LEU A 22 -8.41 4.04 21.76
CA LEU A 22 -9.24 5.19 21.43
C LEU A 22 -9.27 6.24 22.55
N GLU A 23 -9.28 5.81 23.81
CA GLU A 23 -9.18 6.69 24.96
C GLU A 23 -7.82 7.40 25.01
N ALA A 24 -6.72 6.67 24.77
CA ALA A 24 -5.40 7.26 24.70
C ALA A 24 -5.29 8.30 23.57
N VAL A 25 -5.81 7.99 22.38
CA VAL A 25 -5.90 8.94 21.26
C VAL A 25 -6.74 10.16 21.63
N GLY A 26 -7.87 9.96 22.32
CA GLY A 26 -8.73 11.07 22.79
C GLY A 26 -8.02 11.99 23.76
N ARG A 27 -7.23 11.44 24.67
CA ARG A 27 -6.45 12.22 25.67
C ARG A 27 -5.29 13.01 25.06
N HIS A 28 -4.56 12.41 24.11
CA HIS A 28 -3.35 13.02 23.54
C HIS A 28 -3.63 13.87 22.29
N ASN A 29 -4.79 13.70 21.68
CA ASN A 29 -5.21 14.37 20.42
C ASN A 29 -4.06 14.45 19.36
N PRO A 30 -3.46 13.32 18.97
CA PRO A 30 -2.31 13.31 18.07
C PRO A 30 -2.71 13.67 16.65
N SER A 31 -1.80 14.30 15.91
CA SER A 31 -1.97 14.57 14.48
C SER A 31 -1.69 13.33 13.60
N ARG A 32 -1.05 12.32 14.16
CA ARG A 32 -0.72 11.05 13.46
C ARG A 32 -0.83 9.87 14.41
N VAL A 33 -1.43 8.80 13.92
CA VAL A 33 -1.53 7.51 14.63
C VAL A 33 -1.08 6.40 13.72
N VAL A 34 -0.30 5.47 14.24
CA VAL A 34 0.13 4.27 13.54
C VAL A 34 -0.37 3.06 14.32
N PHE A 35 -1.11 2.18 13.64
CA PHE A 35 -1.49 0.86 14.16
C PHE A 35 -0.58 -0.19 13.52
N ASP A 36 0.23 -0.84 14.35
CA ASP A 36 1.14 -1.93 13.94
C ASP A 36 0.88 -3.15 14.83
N SER A 37 0.15 -4.16 14.38
CA SER A 37 -0.50 -4.29 13.09
C SER A 37 -1.95 -4.72 13.26
N LEU A 38 -2.73 -4.74 12.18
CA LEU A 38 -4.10 -5.27 12.19
C LEU A 38 -4.17 -6.79 12.35
N SER A 39 -3.08 -7.50 12.16
CA SER A 39 -3.02 -8.97 12.24
C SER A 39 -3.44 -9.47 13.60
N GLU A 40 -3.03 -8.80 14.69
CA GLU A 40 -3.45 -9.15 16.05
C GLU A 40 -4.95 -8.95 16.26
N MET A 41 -5.49 -7.83 15.78
CA MET A 41 -6.93 -7.58 15.83
C MET A 41 -7.72 -8.63 15.05
N ARG A 42 -7.18 -9.10 13.92
CA ARG A 42 -7.78 -10.16 13.09
C ARG A 42 -7.80 -11.49 13.83
N MET A 43 -6.70 -11.86 14.50
CA MET A 43 -6.64 -13.08 15.32
C MET A 43 -7.65 -13.06 16.47
N LEU A 44 -7.78 -11.93 17.17
CA LEU A 44 -8.72 -11.77 18.27
C LEU A 44 -10.19 -11.79 17.81
N ALA A 45 -10.46 -11.24 16.64
CA ALA A 45 -11.80 -11.17 16.09
C ALA A 45 -12.37 -12.52 15.66
N ARG A 46 -11.51 -13.49 15.26
CA ARG A 46 -11.86 -14.86 14.82
C ARG A 46 -12.87 -14.96 13.67
N ASP A 47 -13.63 -13.91 13.42
CA ASP A 47 -14.69 -13.80 12.42
C ASP A 47 -14.45 -12.57 11.53
N PRO A 48 -14.42 -12.72 10.21
CA PRO A 48 -14.20 -11.61 9.27
C PRO A 48 -15.20 -10.46 9.41
N LEU A 49 -16.47 -10.75 9.72
CA LEU A 49 -17.48 -9.71 9.87
C LEU A 49 -17.26 -8.88 11.16
N ARG A 50 -16.84 -9.53 12.23
CA ARG A 50 -16.50 -8.86 13.48
C ARG A 50 -15.26 -8.00 13.31
N PHE A 51 -14.22 -8.53 12.70
CA PHE A 51 -13.03 -7.77 12.34
C PHE A 51 -13.38 -6.52 11.54
N ARG A 52 -14.20 -6.68 10.49
CA ARG A 52 -14.66 -5.55 9.68
C ARG A 52 -15.40 -4.49 10.48
N ARG A 53 -16.27 -4.90 11.42
CA ARG A 53 -16.98 -3.96 12.31
C ARG A 53 -16.01 -3.15 13.19
N GLN A 54 -14.98 -3.79 13.73
CA GLN A 54 -13.96 -3.11 14.53
C GLN A 54 -13.17 -2.09 13.72
N VAL A 55 -12.73 -2.47 12.51
CA VAL A 55 -12.04 -1.53 11.61
C VAL A 55 -12.95 -0.37 11.19
N LEU A 56 -14.25 -0.61 10.98
CA LEU A 56 -15.22 0.43 10.71
C LEU A 56 -15.40 1.37 11.93
N ALA A 57 -15.46 0.82 13.14
CA ALA A 57 -15.54 1.62 14.37
C ALA A 57 -14.30 2.49 14.55
N LEU A 58 -13.10 1.94 14.33
CA LEU A 58 -11.86 2.73 14.30
C LEU A 58 -11.94 3.86 13.28
N LYS A 59 -12.32 3.55 12.05
CA LYS A 59 -12.46 4.57 11.01
C LYS A 59 -13.44 5.67 11.43
N GLN A 60 -14.60 5.30 11.96
CA GLN A 60 -15.63 6.24 12.37
C GLN A 60 -15.16 7.15 13.50
N PHE A 61 -14.36 6.63 14.42
CA PHE A 61 -13.77 7.43 15.49
C PHE A 61 -12.87 8.56 14.97
N PHE A 62 -12.14 8.31 13.89
CA PHE A 62 -11.24 9.29 13.29
C PHE A 62 -11.91 10.25 12.29
N VAL A 63 -13.18 10.01 11.93
CA VAL A 63 -13.92 10.93 11.05
C VAL A 63 -14.09 12.28 11.75
N GLY A 64 -13.73 13.35 11.06
CA GLY A 64 -13.81 14.71 11.59
C GLY A 64 -12.69 15.12 12.56
N ARG A 65 -11.69 14.24 12.79
CA ARG A 65 -10.48 14.57 13.54
C ARG A 65 -9.37 14.97 12.57
N ASP A 66 -8.59 15.95 12.92
CA ASP A 66 -7.39 16.34 12.16
C ASP A 66 -6.22 15.39 12.50
N CYS A 67 -6.40 14.13 12.09
CA CYS A 67 -5.47 13.06 12.40
C CYS A 67 -5.27 12.14 11.19
N THR A 68 -4.02 11.98 10.77
CA THR A 68 -3.66 10.98 9.75
C THR A 68 -3.45 9.62 10.42
N VAL A 69 -4.17 8.62 9.95
CA VAL A 69 -4.09 7.26 10.48
C VAL A 69 -3.42 6.33 9.48
N LEU A 70 -2.32 5.74 9.88
CA LEU A 70 -1.63 4.67 9.16
C LEU A 70 -1.93 3.34 9.82
N ILE A 71 -2.36 2.38 9.03
CA ILE A 71 -2.65 1.03 9.50
C ILE A 71 -1.75 0.09 8.73
N LEU A 72 -0.91 -0.63 9.46
CA LEU A 72 -0.02 -1.64 8.90
C LEU A 72 -0.71 -2.99 8.92
N ASP A 73 -0.57 -3.74 7.85
CA ASP A 73 -1.14 -5.07 7.71
C ASP A 73 -0.17 -5.96 6.93
N ASP A 74 0.17 -7.10 7.50
CA ASP A 74 0.94 -8.11 6.82
C ASP A 74 0.02 -8.93 5.90
N ARG A 75 0.41 -9.09 4.65
CA ARG A 75 -0.38 -9.82 3.65
C ARG A 75 -0.24 -11.36 3.78
N SER A 76 -0.02 -11.87 4.99
CA SER A 76 0.21 -13.28 5.25
C SER A 76 -1.04 -14.17 5.10
N GLY A 77 -2.21 -13.61 4.76
CA GLY A 77 -3.46 -14.35 4.61
C GLY A 77 -3.96 -14.45 3.17
N PRO A 78 -4.73 -15.50 2.83
CA PRO A 78 -5.35 -15.63 1.53
C PRO A 78 -6.39 -14.52 1.33
N GLU A 79 -6.39 -13.90 0.17
CA GLU A 79 -7.43 -13.03 -0.46
C GLU A 79 -8.36 -12.15 0.40
N GLY A 80 -8.26 -12.21 1.74
CA GLY A 80 -9.22 -11.61 2.68
C GLY A 80 -9.26 -10.08 2.71
N ASP A 81 -8.30 -9.38 2.14
CA ASP A 81 -8.08 -7.96 2.42
C ASP A 81 -8.69 -6.97 1.43
N LEU A 82 -9.39 -7.43 0.41
CA LEU A 82 -10.18 -6.55 -0.45
C LEU A 82 -11.22 -5.76 0.37
N GLN A 83 -11.70 -6.33 1.47
CA GLN A 83 -12.65 -5.67 2.35
C GLN A 83 -12.01 -4.49 3.12
N LEU A 84 -10.78 -4.65 3.64
CA LEU A 84 -10.06 -3.58 4.31
C LEU A 84 -9.65 -2.48 3.33
N GLN A 85 -9.14 -2.88 2.17
CA GLN A 85 -8.79 -1.94 1.11
C GLN A 85 -9.98 -1.08 0.67
N SER A 86 -11.21 -1.64 0.71
CA SER A 86 -12.42 -0.87 0.40
C SER A 86 -12.70 0.23 1.41
N LEU A 87 -12.31 0.06 2.67
CA LEU A 87 -12.55 1.00 3.76
C LEU A 87 -11.52 2.14 3.81
N ALA A 88 -10.28 1.87 3.42
CA ALA A 88 -9.19 2.83 3.47
C ALA A 88 -9.34 3.95 2.43
N HIS A 89 -8.88 5.16 2.74
CA HIS A 89 -8.74 6.28 1.80
C HIS A 89 -7.61 6.05 0.80
N GLY A 90 -6.48 5.55 1.29
CA GLY A 90 -5.32 5.19 0.50
C GLY A 90 -4.86 3.78 0.83
N VAL A 91 -4.29 3.10 -0.15
CA VAL A 91 -3.69 1.77 0.00
C VAL A 91 -2.34 1.78 -0.71
N VAL A 92 -1.30 1.54 0.07
CA VAL A 92 0.08 1.40 -0.42
C VAL A 92 0.52 -0.04 -0.17
N ALA A 93 0.92 -0.74 -1.21
CA ALA A 93 1.51 -2.06 -1.11
C ALA A 93 3.03 -1.95 -1.14
N LEU A 94 3.69 -2.62 -0.20
CA LEU A 94 5.14 -2.78 -0.16
C LEU A 94 5.46 -4.24 -0.44
N GLU A 95 6.42 -4.49 -1.33
CA GLU A 95 6.82 -5.83 -1.70
C GLU A 95 8.34 -5.97 -1.61
N HIS A 96 8.77 -7.12 -1.12
CA HIS A 96 10.16 -7.54 -1.10
C HIS A 96 10.30 -8.77 -1.99
N LEU A 97 11.13 -8.66 -3.03
CA LEU A 97 11.37 -9.71 -3.99
C LEU A 97 12.78 -10.26 -3.79
N ALA A 98 12.87 -11.53 -3.39
CA ALA A 98 14.08 -12.30 -3.50
C ALA A 98 14.26 -12.70 -4.96
N MET A 99 15.37 -12.30 -5.57
CA MET A 99 15.71 -12.69 -6.93
C MET A 99 16.59 -13.92 -6.90
N ASP A 100 16.48 -14.78 -7.90
CA ASP A 100 17.34 -15.98 -8.01
C ASP A 100 18.82 -15.61 -8.14
N TYR A 101 19.10 -14.42 -8.64
CA TYR A 101 20.44 -13.85 -8.72
C TYR A 101 20.39 -12.31 -8.62
N GLY A 102 21.46 -11.73 -8.10
CA GLY A 102 21.56 -10.29 -7.91
C GLY A 102 21.09 -9.81 -6.54
N ALA A 103 20.86 -8.52 -6.41
CA ALA A 103 20.42 -7.90 -5.17
C ALA A 103 18.89 -8.04 -4.98
N GLU A 104 18.46 -8.17 -3.74
CA GLU A 104 17.05 -8.08 -3.38
C GLU A 104 16.44 -6.77 -3.86
N ARG A 105 15.20 -6.82 -4.31
CA ARG A 105 14.46 -5.67 -4.80
C ARG A 105 13.28 -5.36 -3.91
N ARG A 106 13.17 -4.12 -3.49
CA ARG A 106 12.00 -3.61 -2.76
C ARG A 106 11.25 -2.65 -3.66
N ARG A 107 9.95 -2.90 -3.80
CA ARG A 107 9.08 -2.04 -4.61
C ARG A 107 7.80 -1.70 -3.87
N MET A 108 7.27 -0.52 -4.17
CA MET A 108 5.98 -0.06 -3.67
C MET A 108 5.03 0.27 -4.80
N GLN A 109 3.75 0.15 -4.52
CA GLN A 109 2.68 0.53 -5.43
C GLN A 109 1.56 1.22 -4.67
N ILE A 110 1.14 2.38 -5.14
CA ILE A 110 -0.12 2.98 -4.69
C ILE A 110 -1.25 2.25 -5.42
N LYS A 111 -2.05 1.49 -4.68
CA LYS A 111 -3.20 0.76 -5.25
C LYS A 111 -4.47 1.61 -5.28
N LYS A 112 -4.54 2.58 -4.38
CA LYS A 112 -5.71 3.45 -4.22
C LYS A 112 -5.30 4.71 -3.49
N LEU A 113 -5.83 5.84 -3.92
CA LEU A 113 -5.77 7.11 -3.20
C LEU A 113 -7.01 7.92 -3.59
N ARG A 114 -7.92 8.14 -2.64
CA ARG A 114 -9.15 8.90 -2.88
C ARG A 114 -8.85 10.40 -2.84
N GLY A 115 -9.43 11.14 -3.77
CA GLY A 115 -9.34 12.60 -3.79
C GLY A 115 -8.03 13.17 -4.31
N ALA A 116 -7.09 12.34 -4.76
CA ALA A 116 -5.84 12.79 -5.35
C ALA A 116 -5.42 11.92 -6.54
N GLN A 117 -4.76 12.53 -7.50
CA GLN A 117 -4.07 11.82 -8.57
C GLN A 117 -2.78 11.23 -8.02
N PHE A 118 -2.40 10.07 -8.53
CA PHE A 118 -1.15 9.43 -8.16
C PHE A 118 -0.53 8.71 -9.37
N MET A 119 0.77 8.56 -9.31
CA MET A 119 1.51 7.81 -10.31
C MET A 119 1.31 6.32 -10.07
N GLY A 120 0.66 5.63 -10.98
CA GLY A 120 0.42 4.19 -10.93
C GLY A 120 1.67 3.37 -11.26
N GLY A 121 1.58 2.05 -11.03
CA GLY A 121 2.66 1.10 -11.25
C GLY A 121 3.59 0.96 -10.05
N PHE A 122 4.69 0.24 -10.26
CA PHE A 122 5.67 -0.02 -9.21
C PHE A 122 6.77 1.03 -9.19
N HIS A 123 7.15 1.46 -7.99
CA HIS A 123 8.27 2.35 -7.71
C HIS A 123 9.26 1.59 -6.85
N ASP A 124 10.53 1.66 -7.16
CA ASP A 124 11.55 1.06 -6.30
C ASP A 124 11.75 1.90 -5.03
N PHE A 125 12.11 1.27 -3.92
CA PHE A 125 12.44 1.97 -2.70
C PHE A 125 13.57 1.29 -1.93
N ARG A 126 14.23 2.08 -1.07
CA ARG A 126 15.19 1.61 -0.08
C ARG A 126 14.77 2.03 1.31
N ILE A 127 15.12 1.21 2.29
CA ILE A 127 14.98 1.55 3.71
C ILE A 127 16.28 2.21 4.15
N ARG A 128 16.17 3.40 4.68
CA ARG A 128 17.28 4.20 5.22
C ARG A 128 17.00 4.55 6.67
N THR A 129 18.04 4.99 7.40
CA THR A 129 17.83 5.64 8.69
C THR A 129 16.95 6.87 8.47
N GLY A 130 15.81 6.90 9.16
CA GLY A 130 14.83 7.99 9.05
C GLY A 130 13.66 7.75 8.08
N GLY A 131 13.62 6.62 7.35
CA GLY A 131 12.43 6.30 6.53
C GLY A 131 12.69 5.56 5.22
N LEU A 132 11.77 5.74 4.29
CA LEU A 132 11.82 5.17 2.96
C LEU A 132 12.32 6.20 1.95
N GLU A 133 13.31 5.80 1.16
CA GLU A 133 13.76 6.55 -0.02
C GLU A 133 13.12 5.92 -1.25
N VAL A 134 12.21 6.66 -1.90
CA VAL A 134 11.42 6.16 -3.03
C VAL A 134 11.99 6.68 -4.33
N TYR A 135 12.17 5.79 -5.30
CA TYR A 135 12.58 6.09 -6.67
C TYR A 135 11.36 5.93 -7.59
N PRO A 136 10.70 7.04 -7.96
CA PRO A 136 9.55 6.98 -8.85
C PRO A 136 9.94 6.34 -10.19
N ARG A 137 9.05 5.51 -10.75
CA ARG A 137 9.26 4.99 -12.08
C ARG A 137 9.32 6.14 -13.09
N ILE A 138 10.17 6.03 -14.06
CA ILE A 138 10.22 6.98 -15.18
C ILE A 138 8.96 6.73 -16.04
N SER A 139 8.21 7.80 -16.30
CA SER A 139 7.10 7.79 -17.23
C SER A 139 7.40 8.79 -18.35
N TYR A 140 7.39 8.31 -19.57
CA TYR A 140 7.47 9.21 -20.73
C TYR A 140 6.06 9.66 -21.08
N PRO A 141 5.83 10.97 -21.34
CA PRO A 141 4.57 11.42 -21.93
C PRO A 141 4.41 10.72 -23.31
N VAL A 142 3.27 10.07 -23.51
CA VAL A 142 2.95 9.36 -24.77
C VAL A 142 2.94 10.31 -26.00
N SER A 143 2.91 11.63 -25.75
CA SER A 143 2.91 12.69 -26.76
C SER A 143 4.25 13.40 -26.91
N ALA A 144 5.33 12.87 -26.39
CA ALA A 144 6.65 13.40 -26.76
C ALA A 144 6.84 13.09 -28.25
N GLU A 145 6.63 14.08 -29.09
CA GLU A 145 7.11 14.03 -30.47
C GLU A 145 8.57 13.60 -30.41
N LEU A 146 8.87 12.46 -31.03
CA LEU A 146 10.25 12.01 -31.15
C LEU A 146 11.01 13.16 -31.78
N PRO A 147 12.13 13.61 -31.19
CA PRO A 147 12.91 14.67 -31.79
C PRO A 147 13.24 14.27 -33.23
N ASP A 148 13.10 15.19 -34.16
CA ASP A 148 13.43 14.99 -35.59
C ASP A 148 14.95 14.83 -35.73
N THR A 149 15.46 13.78 -35.15
CA THR A 149 16.88 13.40 -35.13
C THR A 149 17.06 12.19 -36.04
N PRO A 150 18.10 12.20 -36.89
CA PRO A 150 18.34 11.10 -37.78
C PRO A 150 18.52 9.79 -37.00
N PRO A 151 18.00 8.66 -37.52
CA PRO A 151 18.11 7.36 -36.86
C PRO A 151 19.59 6.95 -36.71
N VAL A 152 19.84 6.13 -35.71
CA VAL A 152 21.16 5.55 -35.47
C VAL A 152 21.30 4.33 -36.36
N VAL A 153 22.31 4.34 -37.25
CA VAL A 153 22.60 3.21 -38.09
C VAL A 153 23.29 2.09 -37.30
N SER A 154 22.87 0.86 -37.53
CA SER A 154 23.42 -0.34 -36.86
C SER A 154 24.81 -0.74 -37.35
N GLY A 155 25.21 -0.25 -38.52
CA GLY A 155 26.42 -0.67 -39.23
C GLY A 155 26.19 -1.85 -40.19
N SER A 156 24.99 -2.45 -40.21
CA SER A 156 24.58 -3.43 -41.22
C SER A 156 23.51 -2.81 -42.10
N ARG A 157 23.81 -2.67 -43.39
CA ARG A 157 22.92 -2.05 -44.36
C ARG A 157 21.60 -2.82 -44.51
N GLU A 158 21.66 -4.15 -44.43
CA GLU A 158 20.51 -5.02 -44.51
C GLU A 158 19.58 -4.83 -43.35
N LEU A 159 20.13 -4.73 -42.13
CA LEU A 159 19.37 -4.49 -40.90
C LEU A 159 18.76 -3.09 -40.91
N ASP A 160 19.53 -2.07 -41.29
CA ASP A 160 19.04 -0.70 -41.36
C ASP A 160 17.90 -0.56 -42.39
N THR A 161 17.96 -1.30 -43.51
CA THR A 161 16.88 -1.33 -44.48
C THR A 161 15.60 -1.96 -43.90
N LEU A 162 15.73 -3.06 -43.16
CA LEU A 162 14.60 -3.69 -42.46
C LEU A 162 13.97 -2.77 -41.39
N LEU A 163 14.75 -1.93 -40.75
CA LEU A 163 14.33 -0.97 -39.73
C LEU A 163 13.85 0.37 -40.30
N GLY A 164 13.75 0.49 -41.63
CA GLY A 164 13.30 1.73 -42.28
C GLY A 164 14.33 2.88 -42.23
N GLY A 165 15.61 2.57 -42.11
CA GLY A 165 16.70 3.54 -42.09
C GLY A 165 17.56 3.56 -40.84
N GLY A 166 17.27 2.70 -39.86
CA GLY A 166 17.99 2.58 -38.59
C GLY A 166 17.10 2.61 -37.36
N LEU A 167 17.71 2.70 -36.18
CA LEU A 167 17.01 2.76 -34.91
C LEU A 167 16.62 4.19 -34.54
N ALA A 168 15.38 4.43 -34.18
CA ALA A 168 14.94 5.73 -33.67
C ALA A 168 15.67 6.05 -32.35
N ARG A 169 16.13 7.30 -32.20
CA ARG A 169 16.76 7.74 -30.95
C ARG A 169 15.72 7.92 -29.86
N GLY A 170 15.96 7.36 -28.67
CA GLY A 170 15.09 7.51 -27.52
C GLY A 170 13.98 6.45 -27.40
N THR A 171 14.07 5.35 -28.15
CA THR A 171 13.24 4.15 -27.99
C THR A 171 13.87 3.16 -27.04
#